data_c09b956bf55550d773b3bcc353b0b349
#
_entry.id   c09b956bf55550d773b3bcc353b0b349
#
_cell.length_a   1.000
_cell.length_b   1.000
_cell.length_c   1.000
_cell.angle_alpha   90.00
_cell.angle_beta   90.00
_cell.angle_gamma   90.00
#
_symmetry.space_group_name_H-M   'P 1'
#
loop_
_entity.id
_entity.type
_entity.pdbx_description
1 polymer ?
#
loop_
_entity_poly.entity_id
_entity_poly.type
_entity_poly.pdbx_seq_one_letter_code
_entity_poly.pdbx_strand_id
1 'polypeptide(L)'
;MQTNIYLVTDNRTPKRKDCSYGYLMEAVDMGNRIGTAKNWRGCEEDRYGALLRALVEASGRMKPNHAGTSTVLIVTDCQPLASGVLSLKRWEQDGWIRSKGRPVKRKEEWKRVADALRGYQIAAQVKGVDFYEDLLRKGEYDGER
;
A
#
# COMPACT_ATOMS: atom_id res chain seq x y z
N MET A 1 -12.05 5.05 -13.24
CA MET A 1 -11.40 5.78 -12.15
C MET A 1 -10.19 5.00 -11.64
N GLN A 2 -9.14 5.69 -11.28
CA GLN A 2 -7.94 5.06 -10.74
C GLN A 2 -7.56 5.68 -9.42
N THR A 3 -7.13 4.85 -8.48
CA THR A 3 -6.55 5.31 -7.21
C THR A 3 -5.10 4.92 -7.18
N ASN A 4 -4.23 5.90 -6.96
CA ASN A 4 -2.80 5.66 -6.78
C ASN A 4 -2.48 5.72 -5.29
N ILE A 5 -1.78 4.71 -4.79
CA ILE A 5 -1.37 4.65 -3.39
C ILE A 5 0.15 4.57 -3.35
N TYR A 6 0.77 5.63 -2.80
CA TYR A 6 2.23 5.72 -2.65
C TYR A 6 2.56 5.32 -1.22
N LEU A 7 3.38 4.29 -1.05
CA LEU A 7 3.74 3.76 0.26
C LEU A 7 5.17 4.18 0.60
N VAL A 8 5.36 4.74 1.79
CA VAL A 8 6.66 5.27 2.20
C VAL A 8 7.00 4.88 3.63
N THR A 9 8.28 4.70 3.89
CA THR A 9 8.83 4.54 5.24
C THR A 9 10.23 5.13 5.28
N ASP A 10 10.64 5.63 6.43
CA ASP A 10 12.01 6.09 6.62
C ASP A 10 12.95 4.99 7.09
N ASN A 11 12.45 3.77 7.33
CA ASN A 11 13.30 2.62 7.62
C ASN A 11 13.73 1.96 6.30
N ARG A 12 14.99 2.11 5.96
CA ARG A 12 15.52 1.55 4.72
C ARG A 12 16.22 0.20 4.90
N THR A 13 16.05 -0.40 6.07
CA THR A 13 16.77 -1.63 6.43
C THR A 13 15.80 -2.77 6.71
N PRO A 14 16.27 -4.03 6.61
CA PRO A 14 15.44 -5.16 7.00
C PRO A 14 15.37 -5.34 8.51
N LYS A 15 16.01 -4.48 9.29
CA LYS A 15 16.00 -4.59 10.74
C LYS A 15 14.78 -3.89 11.33
N ARG A 16 14.18 -4.52 12.31
CA ARG A 16 13.11 -3.91 13.09
C ARG A 16 13.68 -2.81 13.97
N LYS A 17 13.11 -1.64 13.88
CA LYS A 17 13.53 -0.49 14.69
C LYS A 17 12.43 0.56 14.72
N ASP A 18 12.58 1.54 15.59
CA ASP A 18 11.69 2.70 15.60
C ASP A 18 11.83 3.45 14.28
N CYS A 19 10.72 3.70 13.64
CA CYS A 19 10.68 4.36 12.35
C CYS A 19 9.32 4.98 12.14
N SER A 20 9.11 5.53 10.97
CA SER A 20 7.81 6.06 10.58
C SER A 20 7.41 5.49 9.23
N TYR A 21 6.12 5.43 8.99
CA TYR A 21 5.55 4.98 7.73
C TYR A 21 4.36 5.84 7.36
N GLY A 22 4.03 5.82 6.10
CA GLY A 22 2.85 6.54 5.67
C GLY A 22 2.44 6.21 4.26
N TYR A 23 1.36 6.83 3.86
CA TYR A 23 0.85 6.71 2.50
C TYR A 23 0.29 8.02 2.02
N LEU A 24 0.34 8.20 0.72
CA LEU A 24 -0.39 9.25 0.03
C LEU A 24 -1.28 8.56 -0.99
N MET A 25 -2.58 8.82 -0.94
CA MET A 25 -3.55 8.29 -1.90
C MET A 25 -4.08 9.43 -2.73
N GLU A 26 -4.26 9.19 -4.02
CA GLU A 26 -4.96 10.13 -4.87
C GLU A 26 -5.93 9.39 -5.78
N ALA A 27 -7.14 9.88 -5.87
CA ALA A 27 -8.13 9.37 -6.81
C ALA A 27 -8.10 10.23 -8.05
N VAL A 28 -8.04 9.57 -9.21
CA VAL A 28 -7.92 10.24 -10.51
C VAL A 28 -9.05 9.75 -11.40
N ASP A 29 -9.77 10.67 -12.02
CA ASP A 29 -10.82 10.35 -12.95
C ASP A 29 -10.65 11.24 -14.20
N MET A 30 -10.60 10.61 -15.38
CA MET A 30 -10.42 11.27 -16.65
C MET A 30 -9.19 12.20 -16.65
N GLY A 31 -8.12 11.75 -16.01
CA GLY A 31 -6.87 12.50 -15.94
C GLY A 31 -6.82 13.60 -14.88
N ASN A 32 -7.90 13.82 -14.16
CA ASN A 32 -7.96 14.86 -13.14
C ASN A 32 -7.99 14.26 -11.75
N ARG A 33 -7.20 14.83 -10.83
CA ARG A 33 -7.23 14.42 -9.42
C ARG A 33 -8.52 14.92 -8.79
N ILE A 34 -9.27 13.99 -8.22
CA ILE A 34 -10.56 14.31 -7.61
C ILE A 34 -10.57 14.15 -6.09
N GLY A 35 -9.49 13.65 -5.51
CA GLY A 35 -9.40 13.55 -4.05
C GLY A 35 -8.07 13.03 -3.61
N THR A 36 -7.70 13.34 -2.37
CA THR A 36 -6.45 12.84 -1.77
C THR A 36 -6.70 12.47 -0.31
N ALA A 37 -5.88 11.53 0.18
CA ALA A 37 -5.81 11.20 1.60
C ALA A 37 -4.36 10.85 1.91
N LYS A 38 -3.95 11.10 3.14
CA LYS A 38 -2.57 10.84 3.54
C LYS A 38 -2.49 10.53 5.02
N ASN A 39 -1.38 9.90 5.41
CA ASN A 39 -1.08 9.64 6.82
C ASN A 39 0.43 9.43 6.98
N TRP A 40 0.94 9.76 8.17
CA TRP A 40 2.34 9.55 8.54
C TRP A 40 2.37 9.24 10.03
N ARG A 41 2.88 8.06 10.40
CA ARG A 41 2.87 7.58 11.78
C ARG A 41 4.18 6.92 12.18
N GLY A 42 4.46 6.94 13.48
CA GLY A 42 5.56 6.18 14.03
C GLY A 42 5.18 4.73 14.28
N CYS A 43 6.17 3.85 14.23
CA CYS A 43 6.00 2.44 14.53
C CYS A 43 7.34 1.82 14.87
N GLU A 44 7.30 0.55 15.27
CA GLU A 44 8.50 -0.26 15.40
C GLU A 44 8.36 -1.43 14.42
N GLU A 45 9.07 -1.36 13.29
CA GLU A 45 8.96 -2.36 12.24
C GLU A 45 10.22 -2.39 11.38
N ASP A 46 10.40 -3.48 10.65
CA ASP A 46 11.34 -3.49 9.54
C ASP A 46 10.71 -2.78 8.33
N ARG A 47 11.49 -2.61 7.27
CA ARG A 47 11.03 -1.89 6.08
C ARG A 47 9.77 -2.51 5.49
N TYR A 48 9.77 -3.82 5.30
CA TYR A 48 8.64 -4.55 4.72
C TYR A 48 7.39 -4.39 5.57
N GLY A 49 7.53 -4.58 6.88
CA GLY A 49 6.40 -4.45 7.80
C GLY A 49 5.83 -3.05 7.88
N ALA A 50 6.70 -2.03 7.86
CA ALA A 50 6.25 -0.64 7.88
C ALA A 50 5.44 -0.31 6.62
N LEU A 51 5.93 -0.73 5.46
CA LEU A 51 5.21 -0.49 4.20
C LEU A 51 3.92 -1.28 4.13
N LEU A 52 3.89 -2.51 4.66
CA LEU A 52 2.66 -3.29 4.69
C LEU A 52 1.62 -2.64 5.61
N ARG A 53 2.04 -2.08 6.74
CA ARG A 53 1.13 -1.31 7.60
C ARG A 53 0.53 -0.13 6.85
N ALA A 54 1.35 0.59 6.10
CA ALA A 54 0.86 1.69 5.28
C ALA A 54 -0.20 1.21 4.29
N LEU A 55 0.05 0.08 3.65
CA LEU A 55 -0.89 -0.48 2.68
C LEU A 55 -2.19 -0.92 3.34
N VAL A 56 -2.13 -1.55 4.51
CA VAL A 56 -3.33 -1.95 5.25
C VAL A 56 -4.18 -0.73 5.57
N GLU A 57 -3.57 0.33 6.07
CA GLU A 57 -4.30 1.55 6.41
C GLU A 57 -4.87 2.24 5.19
N ALA A 58 -4.07 2.36 4.14
CA ALA A 58 -4.52 3.01 2.91
C ALA A 58 -5.67 2.24 2.27
N SER A 59 -5.52 0.92 2.13
CA SER A 59 -6.56 0.10 1.51
C SER A 59 -7.84 0.12 2.34
N GLY A 60 -7.73 0.22 3.65
CA GLY A 60 -8.89 0.33 4.53
C GLY A 60 -9.72 1.58 4.32
N ARG A 61 -9.18 2.59 3.62
CA ARG A 61 -9.94 3.79 3.26
C ARG A 61 -10.67 3.65 1.92
N MET A 62 -10.45 2.55 1.22
CA MET A 62 -11.11 2.31 -0.06
C MET A 62 -12.56 1.90 0.16
N LYS A 63 -13.45 2.34 -0.74
CA LYS A 63 -14.85 1.93 -0.71
C LYS A 63 -15.01 0.66 -1.53
N PRO A 64 -15.99 -0.20 -1.19
CA PRO A 64 -16.26 -1.39 -1.99
C PRO A 64 -16.49 -1.03 -3.46
N ASN A 65 -15.92 -1.82 -4.36
CA ASN A 65 -16.09 -1.62 -5.79
C ASN A 65 -16.80 -2.83 -6.39
N HIS A 66 -18.11 -2.76 -6.47
CA HIS A 66 -18.91 -3.87 -6.99
C HIS A 66 -18.93 -3.94 -8.51
N ALA A 67 -18.60 -2.85 -9.18
CA ALA A 67 -18.60 -2.81 -10.64
C ALA A 67 -17.36 -3.46 -11.25
N GLY A 68 -16.27 -3.56 -10.51
CA GLY A 68 -15.03 -4.13 -11.01
C GLY A 68 -14.34 -3.31 -12.09
N THR A 69 -14.66 -2.02 -12.21
CA THR A 69 -14.14 -1.16 -13.28
C THR A 69 -13.05 -0.20 -12.81
N SER A 70 -12.79 -0.13 -11.52
CA SER A 70 -11.79 0.79 -10.98
C SER A 70 -10.47 0.06 -10.74
N THR A 71 -9.37 0.78 -10.91
CA THR A 71 -8.02 0.27 -10.75
C THR A 71 -7.36 0.90 -9.53
N VAL A 72 -6.60 0.10 -8.80
CA VAL A 72 -5.72 0.57 -7.73
C VAL A 72 -4.29 0.32 -8.16
N LEU A 73 -3.48 1.36 -8.19
CA LEU A 73 -2.05 1.27 -8.47
C LEU A 73 -1.29 1.48 -7.18
N ILE A 74 -0.55 0.46 -6.75
CA ILE A 74 0.30 0.54 -5.56
C ILE A 74 1.71 0.88 -6.01
N VAL A 75 2.25 1.98 -5.49
CA VAL A 75 3.60 2.46 -5.83
C VAL A 75 4.48 2.34 -4.59
N THR A 76 5.58 1.63 -4.72
CA THR A 76 6.52 1.41 -3.61
C THR A 76 7.93 1.24 -4.17
N ASP A 77 8.94 1.52 -3.37
CA ASP A 77 10.32 1.25 -3.73
C ASP A 77 10.79 -0.12 -3.22
N CYS A 78 9.90 -0.93 -2.67
CA CYS A 78 10.23 -2.23 -2.11
C CYS A 78 9.71 -3.35 -3.00
N GLN A 79 10.61 -4.01 -3.72
CA GLN A 79 10.25 -5.07 -4.66
C GLN A 79 9.45 -6.22 -4.00
N PRO A 80 9.85 -6.73 -2.82
CA PRO A 80 9.07 -7.80 -2.18
C PRO A 80 7.63 -7.39 -1.87
N LEU A 81 7.39 -6.13 -1.50
CA LEU A 81 6.04 -5.67 -1.24
C LEU A 81 5.21 -5.62 -2.53
N ALA A 82 5.79 -5.10 -3.60
CA ALA A 82 5.11 -5.08 -4.89
C ALA A 82 4.75 -6.49 -5.37
N SER A 83 5.68 -7.44 -5.18
CA SER A 83 5.44 -8.84 -5.52
C SER A 83 4.29 -9.42 -4.72
N GLY A 84 4.18 -9.05 -3.44
CA GLY A 84 3.06 -9.48 -2.59
C GLY A 84 1.72 -8.96 -3.10
N VAL A 85 1.68 -7.70 -3.50
CA VAL A 85 0.47 -7.10 -4.07
C VAL A 85 0.00 -7.90 -5.27
N LEU A 86 0.92 -8.26 -6.16
CA LEU A 86 0.58 -9.00 -7.37
C LEU A 86 0.27 -10.47 -7.10
N SER A 87 0.58 -10.98 -5.92
CA SER A 87 0.33 -12.38 -5.56
C SER A 87 -1.00 -12.58 -4.82
N LEU A 88 -1.72 -11.51 -4.48
CA LEU A 88 -2.90 -11.60 -3.61
C LEU A 88 -3.93 -12.61 -4.08
N LYS A 89 -4.30 -12.58 -5.36
CA LYS A 89 -5.31 -13.51 -5.88
C LYS A 89 -4.85 -14.95 -5.79
N ARG A 90 -3.58 -15.20 -6.11
CA ARG A 90 -3.04 -16.57 -6.04
C ARG A 90 -3.01 -17.05 -4.59
N TRP A 91 -2.59 -16.18 -3.66
CA TRP A 91 -2.58 -16.55 -2.24
C TRP A 91 -3.98 -16.89 -1.73
N GLU A 92 -5.00 -16.13 -2.13
CA GLU A 92 -6.37 -16.46 -1.76
C GLU A 92 -6.80 -17.80 -2.30
N GLN A 93 -6.46 -18.09 -3.56
CA GLN A 93 -6.81 -19.37 -4.20
C GLN A 93 -6.09 -20.54 -3.53
N ASP A 94 -4.87 -20.33 -3.05
CA ASP A 94 -4.04 -21.39 -2.49
C ASP A 94 -4.18 -21.50 -0.97
N GLY A 95 -5.13 -20.80 -0.35
CA GLY A 95 -5.37 -20.87 1.08
C GLY A 95 -4.31 -20.17 1.91
N TRP A 96 -3.63 -19.16 1.33
CA TRP A 96 -2.59 -18.37 2.02
C TRP A 96 -1.36 -19.18 2.36
N ILE A 97 -1.03 -20.09 1.48
CA ILE A 97 0.14 -20.95 1.57
C ILE A 97 1.04 -20.70 0.37
N ARG A 98 2.32 -20.47 0.62
CA ARG A 98 3.31 -20.30 -0.43
C ARG A 98 3.78 -21.66 -0.94
N SER A 99 4.59 -21.65 -2.00
CA SER A 99 5.24 -22.85 -2.47
C SER A 99 5.96 -23.56 -1.30
N LYS A 100 6.05 -24.88 -1.34
CA LYS A 100 6.63 -25.72 -0.29
C LYS A 100 5.80 -25.74 1.01
N GLY A 101 4.53 -25.36 0.96
CA GLY A 101 3.60 -25.51 2.07
C GLY A 101 3.80 -24.54 3.23
N ARG A 102 4.59 -23.50 3.05
CA ARG A 102 4.80 -22.51 4.11
C ARG A 102 3.71 -21.44 4.08
N PRO A 103 3.22 -20.97 5.24
CA PRO A 103 2.25 -19.90 5.23
C PRO A 103 2.83 -18.60 4.66
N VAL A 104 1.97 -17.79 4.07
CA VAL A 104 2.37 -16.47 3.59
C VAL A 104 2.82 -15.63 4.78
N LYS A 105 3.99 -14.99 4.66
CA LYS A 105 4.52 -14.13 5.72
C LYS A 105 3.55 -12.97 5.95
N ARG A 106 3.19 -12.71 7.20
CA ARG A 106 2.26 -11.66 7.61
C ARG A 106 0.89 -11.80 6.93
N LYS A 107 0.42 -13.03 6.82
CA LYS A 107 -0.79 -13.34 6.07
C LYS A 107 -2.04 -12.60 6.57
N GLU A 108 -2.14 -12.34 7.87
CA GLU A 108 -3.32 -11.66 8.40
C GLU A 108 -3.44 -10.22 7.87
N GLU A 109 -2.31 -9.54 7.76
CA GLU A 109 -2.28 -8.20 7.17
C GLU A 109 -2.61 -8.25 5.68
N TRP A 110 -2.03 -9.22 4.96
CA TRP A 110 -2.32 -9.38 3.54
C TRP A 110 -3.79 -9.76 3.28
N LYS A 111 -4.39 -10.53 4.17
CA LYS A 111 -5.83 -10.82 4.06
C LYS A 111 -6.67 -9.57 4.16
N ARG A 112 -6.30 -8.64 5.05
CA ARG A 112 -7.00 -7.36 5.17
C ARG A 112 -6.89 -6.55 3.89
N VAL A 113 -5.72 -6.53 3.28
CA VAL A 113 -5.53 -5.85 2.00
C VAL A 113 -6.41 -6.49 0.92
N ALA A 114 -6.40 -7.82 0.84
CA ALA A 114 -7.20 -8.54 -0.15
C ALA A 114 -8.69 -8.24 0.01
N ASP A 115 -9.18 -8.23 1.25
CA ASP A 115 -10.60 -7.94 1.50
C ASP A 115 -10.93 -6.49 1.13
N ALA A 116 -10.06 -5.55 1.48
CA ALA A 116 -10.30 -4.14 1.21
C ALA A 116 -10.28 -3.82 -0.28
N LEU A 117 -9.46 -4.52 -1.05
CA LEU A 117 -9.30 -4.27 -2.49
C LEU A 117 -10.14 -5.21 -3.35
N ARG A 118 -11.06 -5.94 -2.76
CA ARG A 118 -11.93 -6.84 -3.49
C ARG A 118 -12.76 -6.06 -4.50
N GLY A 119 -12.80 -6.54 -5.73
CA GLY A 119 -13.52 -5.88 -6.81
C GLY A 119 -12.70 -4.87 -7.60
N TYR A 120 -11.52 -4.51 -7.10
CA TYR A 120 -10.63 -3.61 -7.84
C TYR A 120 -9.67 -4.40 -8.72
N GLN A 121 -9.29 -3.79 -9.84
CA GLN A 121 -8.15 -4.27 -10.62
C GLN A 121 -6.90 -3.71 -9.95
N ILE A 122 -5.95 -4.59 -9.64
CA ILE A 122 -4.79 -4.21 -8.83
C ILE A 122 -3.54 -4.25 -9.70
N ALA A 123 -2.77 -3.17 -9.65
CA ALA A 123 -1.47 -3.09 -10.29
C ALA A 123 -0.43 -2.61 -9.28
N ALA A 124 0.83 -2.90 -9.53
CA ALA A 124 1.91 -2.46 -8.68
C ALA A 124 3.05 -1.92 -9.52
N GLN A 125 3.75 -0.92 -9.00
CA GLN A 125 4.89 -0.31 -9.66
C GLN A 125 5.99 -0.10 -8.64
N VAL A 126 7.22 -0.48 -8.99
CA VAL A 126 8.39 -0.24 -8.15
C VAL A 126 9.10 1.00 -8.69
N LYS A 127 9.19 2.04 -7.86
CA LYS A 127 9.94 3.24 -8.20
C LYS A 127 10.23 4.04 -6.93
N GLY A 128 11.14 5.01 -7.03
CA GLY A 128 11.49 5.87 -5.90
C GLY A 128 10.29 6.68 -5.42
N VAL A 129 10.19 6.83 -4.10
CA VAL A 129 9.10 7.54 -3.45
C VAL A 129 9.58 8.66 -2.54
N ASP A 130 10.84 9.08 -2.68
CA ASP A 130 11.45 10.10 -1.81
C ASP A 130 10.66 11.40 -1.80
N PHE A 131 10.14 11.80 -2.94
CA PHE A 131 9.32 13.00 -3.05
C PHE A 131 8.10 12.93 -2.11
N TYR A 132 7.44 11.77 -2.07
CA TYR A 132 6.26 11.59 -1.25
C TYR A 132 6.61 11.48 0.23
N GLU A 133 7.75 10.88 0.54
CA GLU A 133 8.24 10.84 1.91
C GLU A 133 8.44 12.24 2.45
N ASP A 134 9.07 13.12 1.68
CA ASP A 134 9.30 14.50 2.08
C ASP A 134 7.98 15.24 2.32
N LEU A 135 7.01 15.06 1.44
CA LEU A 135 5.71 15.68 1.60
C LEU A 135 5.02 15.24 2.90
N LEU A 136 5.05 13.95 3.17
CA LEU A 136 4.39 13.39 4.35
C LEU A 136 5.10 13.79 5.63
N ARG A 137 6.42 13.72 5.62
CA ARG A 137 7.23 14.04 6.81
C ARG A 137 7.09 15.48 7.23
N LYS A 138 7.06 16.40 6.27
CA LYS A 138 6.97 17.82 6.55
C LYS A 138 5.57 18.28 6.89
N GLY A 139 4.57 17.51 6.52
CA GLY A 139 3.18 17.89 6.74
C GLY A 139 2.75 19.09 5.92
N GLU A 140 3.46 19.42 4.86
CA GLU A 140 3.22 20.64 4.10
C GLU A 140 2.27 20.44 2.93
N TYR A 141 1.92 19.21 2.66
CA TYR A 141 1.26 18.87 1.40
C TYR A 141 -0.21 19.20 1.35
N ASP A 142 -0.89 19.25 2.44
CA ASP A 142 -2.33 19.13 2.47
C ASP A 142 -3.09 20.30 1.86
N GLY A 143 -2.46 21.39 1.57
CA GLY A 143 -3.14 22.53 0.95
C GLY A 143 -4.19 23.19 1.82
N GLU A 144 -4.26 22.85 3.06
CA GLU A 144 -5.25 23.37 4.00
C GLU A 144 -4.82 24.62 4.70
N ARG A 145 -3.71 25.09 4.36
CA ARG A 145 -3.15 26.28 5.02
C ARG A 145 -3.64 27.54 4.42
#